data_4cbe1db26c65da642cc7e155e58586ed
#
_entry.id   4cbe1db26c65da642cc7e155e58586ed
#
_cell.length_a   1.000
_cell.length_b   1.000
_cell.length_c   1.000
_cell.angle_alpha   90.00
_cell.angle_beta   90.00
_cell.angle_gamma   90.00
#
_symmetry.space_group_name_H-M   'P 1'
#
loop_
_entity.id
_entity.type
_entity.pdbx_description
1 polymer ?
#
loop_
_entity_poly.entity_id
_entity_poly.type
_entity_poly.pdbx_seq_one_letter_code
_entity_poly.pdbx_strand_id
1 'polypeptide(L)' 'MSHYTVGYHDRYNGLHEICEYADDSYNAIKQAREDLKGFNSPNKAEYCIKED' A
#
# COMPACT_ATOMS: atom_id res chain seq x y z
N MET A 1 13.00 -2.03 10.90
CA MET A 1 12.00 -1.74 9.87
C MET A 1 12.19 -2.67 8.69
N SER A 2 11.10 -2.98 8.03
CA SER A 2 11.13 -3.90 6.90
C SER A 2 10.50 -3.27 5.66
N HIS A 3 10.80 -3.84 4.51
CA HIS A 3 10.17 -3.43 3.27
C HIS A 3 8.90 -4.22 3.05
N TYR A 4 7.84 -3.53 2.64
CA TYR A 4 6.54 -4.14 2.37
C TYR A 4 6.07 -3.75 0.99
N THR A 5 5.42 -4.69 0.32
CA THR A 5 4.71 -4.41 -0.93
C THR A 5 3.23 -4.37 -0.59
N VAL A 6 2.60 -3.24 -0.83
CA VAL A 6 1.19 -3.04 -0.57
C VAL A 6 0.46 -3.00 -1.90
N GLY A 7 -0.51 -3.88 -2.08
CA GLY A 7 -1.24 -3.98 -3.34
C GLY A 7 -2.67 -3.48 -3.21
N TYR A 8 -3.16 -2.87 -4.27
CA TYR A 8 -4.50 -2.32 -4.31
C TYR A 8 -4.97 -2.21 -5.76
N HIS A 9 -6.29 -2.09 -5.95
CA HIS A 9 -6.86 -1.82 -7.27
C HIS A 9 -7.37 -0.39 -7.32
N ASP A 10 -7.20 0.25 -8.46
CA ASP A 10 -7.74 1.59 -8.66
C ASP A 10 -9.20 1.50 -9.11
N ARG A 11 -9.81 2.66 -9.36
CA ARG A 11 -11.22 2.71 -9.75
C ARG A 11 -11.50 2.10 -11.13
N TYR A 12 -10.46 1.89 -11.90
CA TYR A 12 -10.56 1.26 -13.21
C TYR A 12 -10.23 -0.22 -13.14
N ASN A 13 -10.12 -0.75 -11.93
CA ASN A 13 -9.82 -2.16 -11.67
C ASN A 13 -8.40 -2.56 -12.10
N GLY A 14 -7.50 -1.59 -12.20
CA GLY A 14 -6.10 -1.85 -12.49
C GLY A 14 -5.33 -2.16 -11.21
N LEU A 15 -4.53 -3.21 -11.24
CA LEU A 15 -3.72 -3.58 -10.07
C LEU A 15 -2.49 -2.70 -9.96
N HIS A 16 -2.26 -2.18 -8.78
CA HIS A 16 -1.10 -1.36 -8.48
C HIS A 16 -0.42 -1.86 -7.23
N GLU A 17 0.90 -1.67 -7.16
CA GLU A 17 1.67 -2.02 -5.97
C GLU A 17 2.57 -0.84 -5.61
N ILE A 18 2.72 -0.62 -4.32
CA ILE A 18 3.60 0.42 -3.82
C ILE A 18 4.48 -0.19 -2.74
N CYS A 19 5.74 0.21 -2.70
CA CYS A 19 6.68 -0.28 -1.70
C CYS A 19 6.75 0.70 -0.55
N GLU A 20 6.65 0.19 0.68
CA GLU A 20 6.73 1.01 1.88
C GLU A 20 7.75 0.41 2.84
N TYR A 21 8.42 1.28 3.58
CA TYR A 21 9.37 0.87 4.59
C TYR A 21 8.78 1.22 5.95
N ALA A 22 8.49 0.23 6.76
CA ALA A 22 7.76 0.45 7.99
C ALA A 22 8.11 -0.60 9.05
N ASP A 23 7.68 -0.34 10.28
CA ASP A 23 7.93 -1.25 11.39
C ASP A 23 7.09 -2.52 11.30
N ASP A 24 5.89 -2.41 10.75
CA ASP A 24 4.99 -3.56 10.61
C ASP A 24 4.02 -3.31 9.47
N SER A 25 3.21 -4.31 9.16
CA SER A 25 2.29 -4.22 8.03
C SER A 25 1.21 -3.16 8.23
N TYR A 26 0.76 -2.97 9.47
CA TYR A 26 -0.23 -1.95 9.75
C TYR A 26 0.28 -0.56 9.37
N ASN A 27 1.51 -0.26 9.78
CA ASN A 27 2.11 1.03 9.46
C ASN A 27 2.42 1.15 7.97
N ALA A 28 2.79 0.04 7.32
CA ALA A 28 3.02 0.06 5.88
C ALA A 28 1.75 0.43 5.13
N ILE A 29 0.63 -0.16 5.51
CA ILE A 29 -0.66 0.13 4.89
C ILE A 29 -1.06 1.58 5.15
N LYS A 30 -0.86 2.05 6.36
CA LYS A 30 -1.19 3.43 6.72
C LYS A 30 -0.39 4.41 5.89
N GLN A 31 0.91 4.17 5.74
CA GLN A 31 1.77 5.03 4.94
C GLN A 31 1.37 5.01 3.46
N ALA A 32 1.02 3.82 2.95
CA ALA A 32 0.58 3.69 1.57
C ALA A 32 -0.67 4.52 1.31
N ARG A 33 -1.61 4.50 2.24
CA ARG A 33 -2.82 5.31 2.10
C ARG A 33 -2.50 6.80 2.04
N GLU A 34 -1.56 7.24 2.88
CA GLU A 34 -1.18 8.65 2.90
C GLU A 34 -0.48 9.04 1.61
N ASP A 35 0.36 8.18 1.08
CA ASP A 35 1.07 8.45 -0.15
C ASP A 35 0.12 8.53 -1.35
N LEU A 36 -0.97 7.78 -1.31
CA LEU A 36 -1.88 7.66 -2.44
C LEU A 36 -3.07 8.61 -2.37
N LYS A 37 -3.26 9.31 -1.27
CA LYS A 37 -4.51 10.03 -1.08
C LYS A 37 -4.72 11.17 -2.07
N GLY A 38 -3.68 11.62 -2.72
CA GLY A 38 -3.80 12.67 -3.74
C GLY A 38 -4.23 12.17 -5.10
N PHE A 39 -4.42 10.88 -5.27
CA PHE A 39 -4.64 10.25 -6.57
C PHE A 39 -6.02 9.62 -6.71
N ASN A 40 -6.99 10.01 -5.92
CA ASN A 40 -8.27 9.32 -5.90
C ASN A 40 -8.07 7.83 -5.65
N SER A 41 -7.13 7.53 -4.80
CA SER A 41 -6.71 6.17 -4.58
C SER A 41 -7.79 5.34 -3.93
N PRO A 42 -7.67 4.02 -3.99
CA PRO A 42 -8.61 3.14 -3.33
C PRO A 42 -8.59 3.36 -1.83
N ASN A 43 -9.66 3.00 -1.20
CA ASN A 43 -9.82 3.25 0.22
C ASN A 43 -9.02 2.32 1.09
N LYS A 44 -8.58 1.17 0.54
CA LYS A 44 -7.87 0.20 1.35
C LYS A 44 -6.97 -0.67 0.49
N ALA A 45 -5.92 -1.16 1.12
CA ALA A 45 -5.02 -2.11 0.51
C ALA A 45 -5.68 -3.49 0.47
N GLU A 46 -5.38 -4.25 -0.55
CA GLU A 46 -5.91 -5.61 -0.70
C GLU A 46 -4.96 -6.63 -0.11
N TYR A 47 -3.68 -6.35 -0.13
CA TYR A 47 -2.69 -7.22 0.50
C TYR A 47 -1.46 -6.41 0.89
N CYS A 48 -0.68 -7.01 1.78
CA CYS A 48 0.57 -6.40 2.22
C CYS A 48 1.55 -7.53 2.47
N ILE A 49 2.64 -7.54 1.75
CA ILE A 49 3.64 -8.62 1.79
C ILE A 49 4.94 -8.08 2.33
N LYS A 50 5.48 -8.73 3.35
CA LYS A 50 6.79 -8.38 3.86
C LYS A 50 7.85 -8.97 2.93
N GLU A 51 8.73 -8.11 2.44
CA GLU A 51 9.69 -8.51 1.41
C GLU A 51 11.06 -8.92 1.95
N ASP A 52 11.38 -8.58 3.20
CA ASP A 52 12.70 -8.95 3.77
C ASP A 52 12.63 -9.68 5.11
#